data_8be8008652b682589f28853c09afe4cd
#
_entry.id   8be8008652b682589f28853c09afe4cd
#
_cell.length_a   1.000
_cell.length_b   1.000
_cell.length_c   1.000
_cell.angle_alpha   90.00
_cell.angle_beta   90.00
_cell.angle_gamma   90.00
#
_symmetry.space_group_name_H-M   'P 1'
#
loop_
_entity.id
_entity.type
_entity.pdbx_description
1 polymer ?
#
loop_
_entity_poly.entity_id
_entity_poly.type
_entity_poly.pdbx_seq_one_letter_code
_entity_poly.pdbx_strand_id
1 'polypeptide(L)'
;MVAAQLRFRLMPHLLNLLRGFLMGSADVVPGVSGGTIALVLGIYERLVHAIRTGAAALGSLVRGRLGEAVQRARAVEWNFLVPLLAGIGIAVVSLAALIEHFLDEEPTNTAAVFFGLVAGSILVAWQLVRRWDGRQIGTAAAVALVAFAVLGLRSGEISDPSSVFFFVAGAIAIIAMILPGISGSFILLMLGMYEAVLAAVNDRDLLVVGVFAVGAIIGLATFSTLLDRMLRDHHDTVMAGLIGLMAGSLRVLWPWPDGTDTANLAAPSEPLVPILLAVTGFAVVMVIARVGKSHQEPVPSTEY
;
A
#
# COMPACT_ATOMS: atom_id res chain seq x y z
N MET A 1 -11.30 -37.77 -10.07
CA MET A 1 -10.51 -37.55 -8.86
C MET A 1 -9.32 -36.60 -9.08
N VAL A 2 -8.45 -36.79 -10.05
CA VAL A 2 -7.24 -35.97 -10.31
C VAL A 2 -7.61 -34.49 -10.61
N ALA A 3 -8.64 -34.21 -11.43
CA ALA A 3 -9.07 -32.86 -11.76
C ALA A 3 -9.63 -32.06 -10.54
N ALA A 4 -10.28 -32.73 -9.61
CA ALA A 4 -10.78 -32.11 -8.38
C ALA A 4 -9.62 -31.77 -7.41
N GLN A 5 -8.62 -32.66 -7.30
CA GLN A 5 -7.41 -32.40 -6.49
C GLN A 5 -6.54 -31.29 -7.09
N LEU A 6 -6.42 -31.19 -8.42
CA LEU A 6 -5.74 -30.08 -9.09
C LEU A 6 -6.47 -28.75 -8.85
N ARG A 7 -7.79 -28.70 -8.96
CA ARG A 7 -8.59 -27.51 -8.64
C ARG A 7 -8.38 -27.06 -7.19
N PHE A 8 -8.36 -27.98 -6.24
CA PHE A 8 -8.17 -27.67 -4.82
C PHE A 8 -6.78 -27.10 -4.51
N ARG A 9 -5.74 -27.55 -5.23
CA ARG A 9 -4.37 -27.02 -5.09
C ARG A 9 -4.13 -25.68 -5.80
N LEU A 10 -4.82 -25.42 -6.92
CA LEU A 10 -4.63 -24.20 -7.71
C LEU A 10 -5.46 -23.01 -7.19
N MET A 11 -6.57 -23.26 -6.52
CA MET A 11 -7.48 -22.23 -6.04
C MET A 11 -6.84 -21.19 -5.11
N PRO A 12 -5.98 -21.58 -4.11
CA PRO A 12 -5.29 -20.61 -3.27
C PRO A 12 -4.31 -19.72 -4.03
N HIS A 13 -3.59 -20.27 -5.02
CA HIS A 13 -2.66 -19.50 -5.83
C HIS A 13 -3.37 -18.50 -6.74
N LEU A 14 -4.46 -18.92 -7.37
CA LEU A 14 -5.29 -18.03 -8.21
C LEU A 14 -5.89 -16.90 -7.37
N LEU A 15 -6.39 -17.22 -6.18
CA LEU A 15 -6.92 -16.20 -5.25
C LEU A 15 -5.85 -15.19 -4.85
N ASN A 16 -4.64 -15.64 -4.52
CA ASN A 16 -3.54 -14.75 -4.16
C ASN A 16 -3.06 -13.93 -5.35
N LEU A 17 -3.08 -14.48 -6.57
CA LEU A 17 -2.79 -13.73 -7.80
C LEU A 17 -3.84 -12.63 -8.04
N LEU A 18 -5.11 -12.93 -7.88
CA LEU A 18 -6.20 -11.92 -7.99
C LEU A 18 -6.08 -10.84 -6.90
N ARG A 19 -5.76 -11.23 -5.66
CA ARG A 19 -5.49 -10.28 -4.58
C ARG A 19 -4.32 -9.36 -4.92
N GLY A 20 -3.24 -9.93 -5.46
CA GLY A 20 -2.09 -9.16 -5.93
C GLY A 20 -2.46 -8.24 -7.09
N PHE A 21 -3.26 -8.69 -8.04
CA PHE A 21 -3.74 -7.86 -9.15
C PHE A 21 -4.54 -6.65 -8.64
N LEU A 22 -5.46 -6.85 -7.69
CA LEU A 22 -6.20 -5.74 -7.08
C LEU A 22 -5.29 -4.77 -6.31
N MET A 23 -4.28 -5.29 -5.59
CA MET A 23 -3.28 -4.46 -4.91
C MET A 23 -2.47 -3.63 -5.91
N GLY A 24 -1.93 -4.26 -6.95
CA GLY A 24 -1.15 -3.59 -7.98
C GLY A 24 -1.96 -2.55 -8.76
N SER A 25 -3.26 -2.82 -9.01
CA SER A 25 -4.15 -1.83 -9.63
C SER A 25 -4.29 -0.56 -8.80
N ALA A 26 -4.26 -0.70 -7.47
CA ALA A 26 -4.28 0.44 -6.54
C ALA A 26 -2.92 1.16 -6.47
N ASP A 27 -1.80 0.42 -6.53
CA ASP A 27 -0.46 0.98 -6.42
C ASP A 27 -0.07 1.86 -7.63
N VAL A 28 -0.70 1.66 -8.79
CA VAL A 28 -0.48 2.50 -9.98
C VAL A 28 -1.03 3.91 -9.78
N VAL A 29 -2.00 4.10 -8.89
CA VAL A 29 -2.68 5.39 -8.70
C VAL A 29 -1.94 6.22 -7.64
N PRO A 30 -1.52 7.46 -7.95
CA PRO A 30 -0.97 8.36 -6.95
C PRO A 30 -1.97 8.58 -5.79
N GLY A 31 -1.49 8.44 -4.55
CA GLY A 31 -2.34 8.65 -3.37
C GLY A 31 -3.15 7.42 -2.94
N VAL A 32 -3.12 6.33 -3.69
CA VAL A 32 -3.69 5.03 -3.28
C VAL A 32 -2.56 4.05 -3.00
N SER A 33 -2.80 3.06 -2.17
CA SER A 33 -1.80 2.05 -1.80
C SER A 33 -2.38 0.64 -1.87
N GLY A 34 -1.61 -0.29 -2.42
CA GLY A 34 -1.91 -1.72 -2.35
C GLY A 34 -2.07 -2.23 -0.91
N GLY A 35 -1.42 -1.57 0.06
CA GLY A 35 -1.65 -1.80 1.49
C GLY A 35 -3.09 -1.55 1.92
N THR A 36 -3.77 -0.56 1.34
CA THR A 36 -5.22 -0.33 1.55
C THR A 36 -6.05 -1.51 1.09
N ILE A 37 -5.76 -2.02 -0.10
CA ILE A 37 -6.43 -3.20 -0.65
C ILE A 37 -6.12 -4.45 0.17
N ALA A 38 -4.86 -4.62 0.62
CA ALA A 38 -4.49 -5.72 1.51
C ALA A 38 -5.30 -5.72 2.82
N LEU A 39 -5.56 -4.53 3.40
CA LEU A 39 -6.44 -4.37 4.57
C LEU A 39 -7.87 -4.81 4.26
N VAL A 40 -8.46 -4.32 3.17
CA VAL A 40 -9.83 -4.66 2.74
C VAL A 40 -9.99 -6.17 2.51
N LEU A 41 -8.97 -6.80 1.92
CA LEU A 41 -8.93 -8.23 1.64
C LEU A 41 -8.58 -9.09 2.88
N GLY A 42 -8.29 -8.47 4.03
CA GLY A 42 -7.94 -9.17 5.28
C GLY A 42 -6.60 -9.91 5.23
N ILE A 43 -5.68 -9.50 4.36
CA ILE A 43 -4.35 -10.13 4.21
C ILE A 43 -3.20 -9.24 4.67
N TYR A 44 -3.48 -8.05 5.20
CA TYR A 44 -2.46 -7.05 5.53
C TYR A 44 -1.45 -7.55 6.56
N GLU A 45 -1.89 -8.11 7.68
CA GLU A 45 -1.00 -8.62 8.73
C GLU A 45 -0.14 -9.79 8.21
N ARG A 46 -0.76 -10.69 7.42
CA ARG A 46 -0.05 -11.79 6.77
C ARG A 46 1.03 -11.28 5.80
N LEU A 47 0.73 -10.24 5.03
CA LEU A 47 1.68 -9.59 4.13
C LEU A 47 2.85 -8.98 4.90
N VAL A 48 2.59 -8.18 5.94
CA VAL A 48 3.62 -7.57 6.79
C VAL A 48 4.51 -8.65 7.42
N HIS A 49 3.91 -9.73 7.93
CA HIS A 49 4.64 -10.87 8.50
C HIS A 49 5.52 -11.58 7.47
N ALA A 50 5.01 -11.82 6.25
CA ALA A 50 5.78 -12.46 5.17
C ALA A 50 6.97 -11.59 4.74
N ILE A 51 6.78 -10.28 4.60
CA ILE A 51 7.84 -9.31 4.30
C ILE A 51 8.92 -9.32 5.40
N ARG A 52 8.52 -9.24 6.67
CA ARG A 52 9.45 -9.30 7.81
C ARG A 52 10.26 -10.60 7.80
N THR A 53 9.61 -11.74 7.55
CA THR A 53 10.29 -13.05 7.52
C THR A 53 11.32 -13.11 6.41
N GLY A 54 10.99 -12.60 5.22
CA GLY A 54 11.91 -12.48 4.09
C GLY A 54 13.08 -11.52 4.40
N ALA A 55 12.80 -10.38 5.01
CA ALA A 55 13.81 -9.42 5.44
C ALA A 55 14.76 -10.01 6.49
N ALA A 56 14.25 -10.82 7.42
CA ALA A 56 15.07 -11.52 8.41
C ALA A 56 15.98 -12.59 7.76
N ALA A 57 15.51 -13.26 6.70
CA ALA A 57 16.33 -14.18 5.92
C ALA A 57 17.48 -13.45 5.22
N LEU A 58 17.19 -12.33 4.55
CA LEU A 58 18.19 -11.48 3.90
C LEU A 58 19.20 -10.94 4.91
N GLY A 59 18.74 -10.47 6.07
CA GLY A 59 19.61 -9.99 7.14
C GLY A 59 20.55 -11.07 7.70
N SER A 60 20.13 -12.34 7.75
CA SER A 60 21.01 -13.46 8.13
C SER A 60 22.03 -13.76 7.05
N LEU A 61 21.64 -13.65 5.77
CA LEU A 61 22.54 -13.85 4.62
C LEU A 61 23.66 -12.81 4.62
N VAL A 62 23.33 -11.53 4.78
CA VAL A 62 24.31 -10.43 4.83
C VAL A 62 25.30 -10.58 6.00
N ARG A 63 24.86 -11.18 7.12
CA ARG A 63 25.74 -11.50 8.26
C ARG A 63 26.56 -12.78 8.10
N GLY A 64 26.53 -13.40 6.93
CA GLY A 64 27.26 -14.67 6.65
C GLY A 64 26.67 -15.90 7.33
N ARG A 65 25.47 -15.82 7.91
CA ARG A 65 24.80 -16.92 8.62
C ARG A 65 23.95 -17.75 7.67
N LEU A 66 24.58 -18.47 6.73
CA LEU A 66 23.89 -19.18 5.63
C LEU A 66 22.85 -20.19 6.15
N GLY A 67 23.14 -20.96 7.20
CA GLY A 67 22.19 -21.91 7.78
C GLY A 67 20.91 -21.24 8.27
N GLU A 68 21.01 -20.14 9.02
CA GLU A 68 19.86 -19.36 9.48
C GLU A 68 19.13 -18.68 8.32
N ALA A 69 19.86 -18.18 7.33
CA ALA A 69 19.27 -17.55 6.15
C ALA A 69 18.38 -18.54 5.38
N VAL A 70 18.87 -19.75 5.14
CA VAL A 70 18.10 -20.82 4.47
C VAL A 70 16.89 -21.23 5.29
N GLN A 71 17.06 -21.43 6.61
CA GLN A 71 15.95 -21.78 7.50
C GLN A 71 14.84 -20.72 7.48
N ARG A 72 15.20 -19.44 7.58
CA ARG A 72 14.26 -18.31 7.54
C ARG A 72 13.62 -18.16 6.16
N ALA A 73 14.39 -18.34 5.08
CA ALA A 73 13.85 -18.31 3.72
C ALA A 73 12.81 -19.40 3.48
N ARG A 74 13.00 -20.61 4.06
CA ARG A 74 12.01 -21.69 4.02
C ARG A 74 10.75 -21.39 4.86
N ALA A 75 10.86 -20.54 5.88
CA ALA A 75 9.72 -20.13 6.70
C ALA A 75 8.87 -19.04 6.02
N VAL A 76 9.33 -18.43 4.93
CA VAL A 76 8.53 -17.49 4.14
C VAL A 76 7.41 -18.25 3.44
N GLU A 77 6.20 -17.69 3.50
CA GLU A 77 5.02 -18.25 2.83
C GLU A 77 5.06 -18.01 1.30
N TRP A 78 5.97 -18.67 0.59
CA TRP A 78 6.16 -18.48 -0.86
C TRP A 78 4.89 -18.76 -1.68
N ASN A 79 4.07 -19.71 -1.25
CA ASN A 79 2.78 -20.03 -1.88
C ASN A 79 1.76 -18.89 -1.80
N PHE A 80 1.95 -17.97 -0.86
CA PHE A 80 1.18 -16.74 -0.75
C PHE A 80 1.88 -15.60 -1.52
N LEU A 81 3.16 -15.39 -1.25
CA LEU A 81 3.88 -14.21 -1.69
C LEU A 81 4.14 -14.19 -3.20
N VAL A 82 4.55 -15.35 -3.81
CA VAL A 82 4.88 -15.41 -5.23
C VAL A 82 3.66 -15.12 -6.13
N PRO A 83 2.50 -15.76 -5.95
CA PRO A 83 1.32 -15.41 -6.73
C PRO A 83 0.83 -13.98 -6.49
N LEU A 84 0.96 -13.47 -5.26
CA LEU A 84 0.60 -12.09 -4.93
C LEU A 84 1.48 -11.09 -5.70
N LEU A 85 2.80 -11.25 -5.65
CA LEU A 85 3.75 -10.39 -6.38
C LEU A 85 3.57 -10.51 -7.89
N ALA A 86 3.31 -11.70 -8.41
CA ALA A 86 2.99 -11.90 -9.82
C ALA A 86 1.73 -11.12 -10.22
N GLY A 87 0.68 -11.17 -9.39
CA GLY A 87 -0.54 -10.40 -9.60
C GLY A 87 -0.29 -8.89 -9.60
N ILE A 88 0.49 -8.37 -8.65
CA ILE A 88 0.90 -6.96 -8.60
C ILE A 88 1.64 -6.59 -9.89
N GLY A 89 2.64 -7.37 -10.29
CA GLY A 89 3.40 -7.10 -11.51
C GLY A 89 2.53 -7.10 -12.76
N ILE A 90 1.60 -8.05 -12.90
CA ILE A 90 0.65 -8.09 -14.03
C ILE A 90 -0.22 -6.83 -14.03
N ALA A 91 -0.75 -6.40 -12.89
CA ALA A 91 -1.57 -5.20 -12.81
C ALA A 91 -0.79 -3.95 -13.21
N VAL A 92 0.42 -3.77 -12.67
CA VAL A 92 1.27 -2.62 -13.00
C VAL A 92 1.55 -2.58 -14.51
N VAL A 93 2.00 -3.68 -15.10
CA VAL A 93 2.34 -3.70 -16.54
C VAL A 93 1.11 -3.51 -17.43
N SER A 94 -0.05 -4.06 -17.04
CA SER A 94 -1.26 -4.01 -17.87
C SER A 94 -2.11 -2.75 -17.70
N LEU A 95 -2.06 -2.12 -16.51
CA LEU A 95 -2.97 -1.01 -16.18
C LEU A 95 -2.27 0.35 -16.09
N ALA A 96 -0.93 0.42 -16.00
CA ALA A 96 -0.24 1.69 -15.81
C ALA A 96 -0.60 2.72 -16.90
N ALA A 97 -0.45 2.36 -18.16
CA ALA A 97 -0.77 3.26 -19.27
C ALA A 97 -2.26 3.64 -19.33
N LEU A 98 -3.15 2.71 -18.97
CA LEU A 98 -4.59 2.98 -18.93
C LEU A 98 -4.96 3.97 -17.82
N ILE A 99 -4.38 3.80 -16.64
CA ILE A 99 -4.64 4.68 -15.49
C ILE A 99 -4.01 6.05 -15.72
N GLU A 100 -2.79 6.09 -16.27
CA GLU A 100 -2.13 7.34 -16.67
C GLU A 100 -3.02 8.12 -17.65
N HIS A 101 -3.51 7.48 -18.69
CA HIS A 101 -4.45 8.10 -19.64
C HIS A 101 -5.68 8.70 -18.94
N PHE A 102 -6.30 8.00 -17.99
CA PHE A 102 -7.45 8.53 -17.25
C PHE A 102 -7.06 9.64 -16.28
N LEU A 103 -5.86 9.64 -15.72
CA LEU A 103 -5.38 10.72 -14.87
C LEU A 103 -5.12 11.99 -15.68
N ASP A 104 -4.69 11.86 -16.92
CA ASP A 104 -4.42 12.99 -17.81
C ASP A 104 -5.70 13.59 -18.43
N GLU A 105 -6.61 12.72 -18.91
CA GLU A 105 -7.82 13.17 -19.62
C GLU A 105 -8.99 13.49 -18.68
N GLU A 106 -9.10 12.78 -17.57
CA GLU A 106 -10.23 12.85 -16.63
C GLU A 106 -9.77 12.88 -15.15
N PRO A 107 -8.88 13.81 -14.76
CA PRO A 107 -8.23 13.78 -13.45
C PRO A 107 -9.23 13.85 -12.28
N THR A 108 -10.22 14.73 -12.37
CA THR A 108 -11.27 14.90 -11.34
C THR A 108 -12.13 13.65 -11.18
N ASN A 109 -12.55 13.05 -12.29
CA ASN A 109 -13.39 11.85 -12.27
C ASN A 109 -12.61 10.64 -11.75
N THR A 110 -11.37 10.50 -12.17
CA THR A 110 -10.46 9.43 -11.72
C THR A 110 -10.17 9.56 -10.22
N ALA A 111 -9.84 10.75 -9.74
CA ALA A 111 -9.65 11.01 -8.32
C ALA A 111 -10.90 10.69 -7.50
N ALA A 112 -12.10 11.04 -8.01
CA ALA A 112 -13.35 10.76 -7.34
C ALA A 112 -13.60 9.25 -7.14
N VAL A 113 -13.32 8.41 -8.15
CA VAL A 113 -13.42 6.94 -8.01
C VAL A 113 -12.52 6.46 -6.88
N PHE A 114 -11.26 6.89 -6.87
CA PHE A 114 -10.28 6.45 -5.87
C PHE A 114 -10.56 7.04 -4.48
N PHE A 115 -11.06 8.26 -4.40
CA PHE A 115 -11.58 8.82 -3.15
C PHE A 115 -12.66 7.91 -2.54
N GLY A 116 -13.61 7.48 -3.35
CA GLY A 116 -14.65 6.55 -2.93
C GLY A 116 -14.11 5.19 -2.49
N LEU A 117 -13.15 4.63 -3.25
CA LEU A 117 -12.47 3.38 -2.90
C LEU A 117 -11.78 3.47 -1.53
N VAL A 118 -11.02 4.53 -1.26
CA VAL A 118 -10.33 4.72 0.02
C VAL A 118 -11.33 4.99 1.13
N ALA A 119 -12.36 5.81 0.92
CA ALA A 119 -13.42 6.06 1.90
C ALA A 119 -14.15 4.75 2.31
N GLY A 120 -14.48 3.90 1.34
CA GLY A 120 -15.03 2.57 1.61
C GLY A 120 -14.07 1.68 2.39
N SER A 121 -12.77 1.75 2.06
CA SER A 121 -11.73 0.98 2.74
C SER A 121 -11.56 1.39 4.21
N ILE A 122 -11.70 2.68 4.52
CA ILE A 122 -11.72 3.19 5.91
C ILE A 122 -12.86 2.52 6.70
N LEU A 123 -14.06 2.43 6.12
CA LEU A 123 -15.19 1.82 6.79
C LEU A 123 -14.99 0.30 7.01
N VAL A 124 -14.34 -0.39 6.06
CA VAL A 124 -13.98 -1.80 6.23
C VAL A 124 -12.90 -1.95 7.32
N ALA A 125 -11.85 -1.12 7.28
CA ALA A 125 -10.77 -1.15 8.26
C ALA A 125 -11.26 -0.82 9.68
N TRP A 126 -12.26 0.07 9.81
CA TRP A 126 -12.89 0.40 11.09
C TRP A 126 -13.38 -0.84 11.85
N GLN A 127 -13.87 -1.86 11.12
CA GLN A 127 -14.37 -3.10 11.69
C GLN A 127 -13.26 -4.04 12.17
N LEU A 128 -11.98 -3.78 11.80
CA LEU A 128 -10.83 -4.57 12.24
C LEU A 128 -10.34 -4.17 13.65
N VAL A 129 -10.69 -2.98 14.11
CA VAL A 129 -10.43 -2.56 15.49
C VAL A 129 -11.44 -3.27 16.41
N ARG A 130 -10.93 -4.10 17.29
CA ARG A 130 -11.75 -4.94 18.19
C ARG A 130 -12.55 -4.12 19.18
N ARG A 131 -11.91 -3.04 19.69
CA ARG A 131 -12.53 -2.16 20.68
C ARG A 131 -12.13 -0.71 20.44
N TRP A 132 -13.14 0.12 20.18
CA TRP A 132 -12.98 1.57 20.10
C TRP A 132 -13.19 2.21 21.46
N ASP A 133 -12.16 2.86 21.98
CA ASP A 133 -12.23 3.71 23.16
C ASP A 133 -11.61 5.08 22.87
N GLY A 134 -11.52 5.95 23.89
CA GLY A 134 -10.97 7.29 23.73
C GLY A 134 -9.54 7.32 23.21
N ARG A 135 -8.74 6.29 23.50
CA ARG A 135 -7.35 6.18 23.03
C ARG A 135 -7.31 5.90 21.52
N GLN A 136 -8.08 4.93 21.02
CA GLN A 136 -8.11 4.58 19.59
C GLN A 136 -8.68 5.74 18.77
N ILE A 137 -9.77 6.36 19.23
CA ILE A 137 -10.37 7.52 18.57
C ILE A 137 -9.35 8.68 18.54
N GLY A 138 -8.71 8.96 19.68
CA GLY A 138 -7.67 10.00 19.75
C GLY A 138 -6.49 9.72 18.84
N THR A 139 -6.02 8.46 18.77
CA THR A 139 -4.94 8.06 17.86
C THR A 139 -5.35 8.24 16.40
N ALA A 140 -6.52 7.75 16.01
CA ALA A 140 -7.02 7.89 14.63
C ALA A 140 -7.16 9.36 14.25
N ALA A 141 -7.76 10.19 15.12
CA ALA A 141 -7.92 11.62 14.86
C ALA A 141 -6.58 12.36 14.77
N ALA A 142 -5.63 12.10 15.67
CA ALA A 142 -4.33 12.73 15.67
C ALA A 142 -3.53 12.36 14.41
N VAL A 143 -3.50 11.08 14.04
CA VAL A 143 -2.81 10.63 12.83
C VAL A 143 -3.48 11.17 11.58
N ALA A 144 -4.82 11.24 11.53
CA ALA A 144 -5.55 11.83 10.41
C ALA A 144 -5.21 13.31 10.22
N LEU A 145 -5.18 14.09 11.29
CA LEU A 145 -4.83 15.51 11.25
C LEU A 145 -3.37 15.73 10.81
N VAL A 146 -2.44 14.95 11.36
CA VAL A 146 -1.03 15.03 10.97
C VAL A 146 -0.85 14.63 9.51
N ALA A 147 -1.45 13.51 9.08
CA ALA A 147 -1.38 13.06 7.69
C ALA A 147 -1.99 14.09 6.75
N PHE A 148 -3.17 14.63 7.07
CA PHE A 148 -3.82 15.67 6.29
C PHE A 148 -2.95 16.94 6.13
N ALA A 149 -2.28 17.36 7.21
CA ALA A 149 -1.39 18.51 7.16
C ALA A 149 -0.12 18.22 6.36
N VAL A 150 0.55 17.09 6.65
CA VAL A 150 1.83 16.73 6.02
C VAL A 150 1.67 16.43 4.53
N LEU A 151 0.62 15.68 4.13
CA LEU A 151 0.37 15.35 2.73
C LEU A 151 -0.09 16.54 1.88
N GLY A 152 -0.32 17.70 2.48
CA GLY A 152 -0.54 18.97 1.78
C GLY A 152 0.75 19.77 1.54
N LEU A 153 1.88 19.33 2.09
CA LEU A 153 3.16 19.99 1.89
C LEU A 153 3.78 19.53 0.56
N ARG A 154 4.48 20.45 -0.09
CA ARG A 154 5.29 20.15 -1.28
C ARG A 154 6.67 20.75 -1.12
N SER A 155 7.69 19.95 -1.40
CA SER A 155 9.03 20.45 -1.64
C SER A 155 9.16 20.83 -3.11
N GLY A 156 9.98 21.85 -3.42
CA GLY A 156 10.44 22.04 -4.79
C GLY A 156 11.32 20.90 -5.24
N GLU A 157 11.52 20.76 -6.53
CA GLU A 157 12.43 19.76 -7.11
C GLU A 157 13.85 19.98 -6.59
N ILE A 158 14.50 18.89 -6.20
CA ILE A 158 15.89 18.92 -5.76
C ILE A 158 16.77 18.70 -6.98
N SER A 159 17.44 19.78 -7.41
CA SER A 159 18.43 19.71 -8.47
C SER A 159 19.70 19.05 -7.95
N ASP A 160 20.15 17.99 -8.62
CA ASP A 160 21.37 17.23 -8.31
C ASP A 160 21.43 16.65 -6.87
N PRO A 161 20.51 15.73 -6.53
CA PRO A 161 20.48 15.14 -5.19
C PRO A 161 21.67 14.21 -4.96
N SER A 162 22.26 14.30 -3.76
CA SER A 162 23.36 13.41 -3.38
C SER A 162 22.89 11.96 -3.21
N SER A 163 23.82 10.98 -3.23
CA SER A 163 23.51 9.56 -3.00
C SER A 163 22.79 9.30 -1.67
N VAL A 164 23.04 10.12 -0.65
CA VAL A 164 22.34 10.02 0.64
C VAL A 164 20.85 10.33 0.48
N PHE A 165 20.47 11.32 -0.34
CA PHE A 165 19.08 11.63 -0.61
C PHE A 165 18.39 10.48 -1.34
N PHE A 166 19.03 9.84 -2.32
CA PHE A 166 18.48 8.67 -2.99
C PHE A 166 18.27 7.50 -2.02
N PHE A 167 19.23 7.25 -1.13
CA PHE A 167 19.08 6.22 -0.10
C PHE A 167 17.89 6.48 0.83
N VAL A 168 17.79 7.71 1.36
CA VAL A 168 16.72 8.11 2.28
C VAL A 168 15.36 8.11 1.56
N ALA A 169 15.31 8.61 0.32
CA ALA A 169 14.10 8.61 -0.49
C ALA A 169 13.60 7.18 -0.75
N GLY A 170 14.49 6.24 -1.08
CA GLY A 170 14.15 4.83 -1.23
C GLY A 170 13.59 4.22 0.05
N ALA A 171 14.24 4.51 1.19
CA ALA A 171 13.78 4.01 2.49
C ALA A 171 12.39 4.56 2.88
N ILE A 172 12.14 5.84 2.67
CA ILE A 172 10.85 6.47 3.01
C ILE A 172 9.76 6.04 2.02
N ALA A 173 10.06 5.98 0.72
CA ALA A 173 9.10 5.57 -0.29
C ALA A 173 8.56 4.15 -0.06
N ILE A 174 9.43 3.20 0.25
CA ILE A 174 8.99 1.81 0.51
C ILE A 174 8.21 1.69 1.82
N ILE A 175 8.54 2.48 2.85
CA ILE A 175 7.76 2.55 4.09
C ILE A 175 6.35 3.05 3.79
N ALA A 176 6.24 4.09 2.97
CA ALA A 176 4.94 4.62 2.55
C ALA A 176 4.12 3.59 1.77
N MET A 177 4.73 2.80 0.89
CA MET A 177 4.03 1.74 0.14
C MET A 177 3.46 0.63 1.02
N ILE A 178 4.08 0.31 2.16
CA ILE A 178 3.52 -0.66 3.11
C ILE A 178 2.32 -0.06 3.84
N LEU A 179 2.37 1.25 4.14
CA LEU A 179 1.32 1.92 4.89
C LEU A 179 0.06 2.10 4.03
N PRO A 180 -1.13 1.73 4.53
CA PRO A 180 -2.37 1.97 3.82
C PRO A 180 -2.64 3.47 3.65
N GLY A 181 -3.11 3.85 2.46
CA GLY A 181 -3.52 5.23 2.18
C GLY A 181 -2.40 6.15 1.71
N ILE A 182 -1.16 5.68 1.59
CA ILE A 182 -0.05 6.49 1.07
C ILE A 182 0.65 5.74 -0.06
N SER A 183 0.92 6.44 -1.16
CA SER A 183 1.70 5.93 -2.29
C SER A 183 3.17 6.33 -2.16
N GLY A 184 4.08 5.39 -2.48
CA GLY A 184 5.52 5.68 -2.48
C GLY A 184 5.92 6.71 -3.54
N SER A 185 5.29 6.68 -4.72
CA SER A 185 5.51 7.68 -5.78
C SER A 185 5.07 9.07 -5.33
N PHE A 186 3.93 9.17 -4.65
CA PHE A 186 3.46 10.44 -4.09
C PHE A 186 4.44 10.99 -3.03
N ILE A 187 5.00 10.13 -2.18
CA ILE A 187 6.03 10.56 -1.22
C ILE A 187 7.30 11.03 -1.92
N LEU A 188 7.73 10.37 -2.99
CA LEU A 188 8.88 10.84 -3.80
C LEU A 188 8.58 12.22 -4.41
N LEU A 189 7.37 12.44 -4.89
CA LEU A 189 6.94 13.72 -5.43
C LEU A 189 6.93 14.81 -4.34
N MET A 190 6.40 14.50 -3.16
CA MET A 190 6.46 15.39 -2.00
C MET A 190 7.89 15.77 -1.60
N LEU A 191 8.82 14.81 -1.68
CA LEU A 191 10.23 15.03 -1.34
C LEU A 191 11.00 15.76 -2.46
N GLY A 192 10.39 16.04 -3.63
CA GLY A 192 11.06 16.62 -4.79
C GLY A 192 12.08 15.65 -5.43
N MET A 193 11.95 14.34 -5.18
CA MET A 193 12.89 13.31 -5.64
C MET A 193 12.34 12.47 -6.80
N TYR A 194 11.07 12.65 -7.17
CA TYR A 194 10.42 11.79 -8.17
C TYR A 194 11.12 11.85 -9.53
N GLU A 195 11.34 13.05 -10.06
CA GLU A 195 12.00 13.26 -11.35
C GLU A 195 13.44 12.77 -11.33
N ALA A 196 14.19 13.01 -10.25
CA ALA A 196 15.57 12.55 -10.13
C ALA A 196 15.68 11.00 -10.12
N VAL A 197 14.74 10.32 -9.43
CA VAL A 197 14.70 8.85 -9.43
C VAL A 197 14.29 8.33 -10.81
N LEU A 198 13.31 8.95 -11.46
CA LEU A 198 12.85 8.57 -12.80
C LEU A 198 13.96 8.76 -13.85
N ALA A 199 14.68 9.89 -13.79
CA ALA A 199 15.82 10.16 -14.65
C ALA A 199 16.92 9.08 -14.47
N ALA A 200 17.29 8.76 -13.22
CA ALA A 200 18.29 7.73 -12.95
C ALA A 200 17.89 6.34 -13.52
N VAL A 201 16.60 6.01 -13.50
CA VAL A 201 16.11 4.76 -14.11
C VAL A 201 16.17 4.81 -15.63
N ASN A 202 15.75 5.92 -16.26
CA ASN A 202 15.74 6.10 -17.71
C ASN A 202 17.15 6.12 -18.28
N ASP A 203 18.09 6.80 -17.59
CA ASP A 203 19.49 6.91 -17.98
C ASP A 203 20.30 5.64 -17.62
N ARG A 204 19.65 4.67 -16.95
CA ARG A 204 20.26 3.43 -16.48
C ARG A 204 21.47 3.67 -15.55
N ASP A 205 21.40 4.69 -14.73
CA ASP A 205 22.41 4.93 -13.70
C ASP A 205 22.28 3.87 -12.58
N LEU A 206 22.96 2.73 -12.83
CA LEU A 206 22.89 1.57 -11.95
C LEU A 206 23.41 1.86 -10.54
N LEU A 207 24.28 2.86 -10.37
CA LEU A 207 24.81 3.25 -9.07
C LEU A 207 23.72 3.96 -8.25
N VAL A 208 23.08 4.96 -8.82
CA VAL A 208 22.01 5.72 -8.18
C VAL A 208 20.80 4.81 -7.90
N VAL A 209 20.37 4.03 -8.90
CA VAL A 209 19.29 3.05 -8.74
C VAL A 209 19.64 2.01 -7.67
N GLY A 210 20.89 1.55 -7.63
CA GLY A 210 21.38 0.63 -6.59
C GLY A 210 21.33 1.22 -5.19
N VAL A 211 21.75 2.48 -5.02
CA VAL A 211 21.69 3.18 -3.73
C VAL A 211 20.25 3.36 -3.26
N PHE A 212 19.35 3.76 -4.15
CA PHE A 212 17.92 3.86 -3.87
C PHE A 212 17.33 2.50 -3.46
N ALA A 213 17.64 1.43 -4.20
CA ALA A 213 17.17 0.08 -3.91
C ALA A 213 17.69 -0.43 -2.56
N VAL A 214 18.94 -0.16 -2.20
CA VAL A 214 19.51 -0.50 -0.88
C VAL A 214 18.76 0.25 0.23
N GLY A 215 18.47 1.54 0.03
CA GLY A 215 17.62 2.32 0.94
C GLY A 215 16.25 1.67 1.11
N ALA A 216 15.60 1.30 0.00
CA ALA A 216 14.30 0.64 0.02
C ALA A 216 14.35 -0.72 0.76
N ILE A 217 15.35 -1.55 0.52
CA ILE A 217 15.50 -2.85 1.20
C ILE A 217 15.67 -2.65 2.72
N ILE A 218 16.49 -1.70 3.14
CA ILE A 218 16.72 -1.41 4.56
C ILE A 218 15.46 -0.82 5.21
N GLY A 219 14.79 0.12 4.54
CA GLY A 219 13.53 0.69 4.99
C GLY A 219 12.46 -0.38 5.15
N LEU A 220 12.31 -1.26 4.14
CA LEU A 220 11.37 -2.38 4.15
C LEU A 220 11.66 -3.33 5.34
N ALA A 221 12.91 -3.73 5.51
CA ALA A 221 13.31 -4.68 6.55
C ALA A 221 13.10 -4.13 7.97
N THR A 222 13.48 -2.88 8.20
CA THR A 222 13.38 -2.25 9.52
C THR A 222 11.93 -1.95 9.86
N PHE A 223 11.21 -1.33 8.93
CA PHE A 223 9.83 -0.92 9.16
C PHE A 223 8.87 -2.10 9.24
N SER A 224 8.99 -3.12 8.38
CA SER A 224 8.14 -4.32 8.47
C SER A 224 8.34 -5.06 9.80
N THR A 225 9.57 -5.09 10.32
CA THR A 225 9.88 -5.68 11.63
C THR A 225 9.22 -4.89 12.77
N LEU A 226 9.30 -3.57 12.72
CA LEU A 226 8.65 -2.68 13.69
C LEU A 226 7.14 -2.83 13.64
N LEU A 227 6.56 -2.74 12.44
CA LEU A 227 5.12 -2.78 12.21
C LEU A 227 4.52 -4.13 12.62
N ASP A 228 5.15 -5.25 12.27
CA ASP A 228 4.73 -6.59 12.66
C ASP A 228 4.74 -6.76 14.20
N ARG A 229 5.76 -6.21 14.87
CA ARG A 229 5.79 -6.19 16.33
C ARG A 229 4.67 -5.33 16.93
N MET A 230 4.49 -4.12 16.40
CA MET A 230 3.44 -3.20 16.87
C MET A 230 2.04 -3.77 16.66
N LEU A 231 1.79 -4.45 15.53
CA LEU A 231 0.52 -5.13 15.25
C LEU A 231 0.25 -6.27 16.25
N ARG A 232 1.27 -7.01 16.66
CA ARG A 232 1.09 -8.06 17.68
C ARG A 232 0.86 -7.51 19.08
N ASP A 233 1.63 -6.48 19.46
CA ASP A 233 1.62 -5.98 20.84
C ASP A 233 0.50 -4.95 21.07
N HIS A 234 0.11 -4.19 20.04
CA HIS A 234 -0.81 -3.04 20.13
C HIS A 234 -1.77 -2.97 18.92
N HIS A 235 -2.35 -4.09 18.52
CA HIS A 235 -3.19 -4.24 17.33
C HIS A 235 -4.19 -3.08 17.12
N ASP A 236 -5.07 -2.85 18.10
CA ASP A 236 -6.16 -1.87 17.95
C ASP A 236 -5.66 -0.43 17.83
N THR A 237 -4.55 -0.09 18.51
CA THR A 237 -3.94 1.25 18.41
C THR A 237 -3.28 1.45 17.05
N VAL A 238 -2.58 0.43 16.53
CA VAL A 238 -1.95 0.48 15.21
C VAL A 238 -3.02 0.56 14.12
N MET A 239 -4.05 -0.28 14.20
CA MET A 239 -5.15 -0.25 13.23
C MET A 239 -5.86 1.11 13.25
N ALA A 240 -6.11 1.69 14.44
CA ALA A 240 -6.65 3.04 14.54
C ALA A 240 -5.73 4.10 13.89
N GLY A 241 -4.41 3.97 14.08
CA GLY A 241 -3.43 4.83 13.40
C GLY A 241 -3.46 4.69 11.87
N LEU A 242 -3.54 3.45 11.36
CA LEU A 242 -3.64 3.19 9.92
C LEU A 242 -4.95 3.75 9.32
N ILE A 243 -6.06 3.61 10.06
CA ILE A 243 -7.35 4.22 9.68
C ILE A 243 -7.24 5.74 9.63
N GLY A 244 -6.61 6.35 10.64
CA GLY A 244 -6.33 7.78 10.67
C GLY A 244 -5.48 8.22 9.48
N LEU A 245 -4.45 7.45 9.15
CA LEU A 245 -3.58 7.70 8.00
C LEU A 245 -4.36 7.69 6.68
N MET A 246 -5.21 6.67 6.47
CA MET A 246 -6.11 6.60 5.31
C MET A 246 -7.09 7.78 5.27
N ALA A 247 -7.65 8.18 6.42
CA ALA A 247 -8.57 9.31 6.49
C ALA A 247 -7.87 10.64 6.13
N GLY A 248 -6.65 10.85 6.64
CA GLY A 248 -5.84 12.03 6.30
C GLY A 248 -5.40 12.04 4.83
N SER A 249 -5.12 10.87 4.25
CA SER A 249 -4.70 10.74 2.85
C SER A 249 -5.82 11.01 1.84
N LEU A 250 -7.08 11.02 2.23
CA LEU A 250 -8.18 11.45 1.36
C LEU A 250 -7.98 12.87 0.81
N ARG A 251 -7.16 13.70 1.49
CA ARG A 251 -6.74 14.99 0.97
C ARG A 251 -6.09 14.87 -0.42
N VAL A 252 -5.23 13.87 -0.62
CA VAL A 252 -4.50 13.67 -1.89
C VAL A 252 -5.43 13.26 -3.02
N LEU A 253 -6.55 12.63 -2.67
CA LEU A 253 -7.57 12.14 -3.61
C LEU A 253 -8.77 13.09 -3.73
N TRP A 254 -8.68 14.30 -3.15
CA TRP A 254 -9.75 15.29 -3.29
C TRP A 254 -9.89 15.70 -4.75
N PRO A 255 -11.07 15.53 -5.37
CA PRO A 255 -11.19 15.64 -6.83
C PRO A 255 -10.96 17.05 -7.40
N TRP A 256 -11.16 18.10 -6.59
CA TRP A 256 -11.14 19.47 -7.07
C TRP A 256 -9.92 20.26 -6.55
N PRO A 257 -9.35 21.17 -7.42
CA PRO A 257 -9.79 21.53 -8.78
C PRO A 257 -9.41 20.50 -9.86
N ASP A 258 -8.24 19.83 -9.77
CA ASP A 258 -7.60 19.12 -10.87
C ASP A 258 -7.20 17.69 -10.52
N GLY A 259 -8.00 17.01 -9.70
CA GLY A 259 -7.73 15.61 -9.32
C GLY A 259 -6.64 15.48 -8.25
N THR A 260 -5.68 14.58 -8.46
CA THR A 260 -4.67 14.23 -7.44
C THR A 260 -3.55 15.26 -7.28
N ASP A 261 -3.55 16.36 -7.99
CA ASP A 261 -2.55 17.44 -7.88
C ASP A 261 -2.93 18.47 -6.80
N THR A 262 -2.99 18.09 -5.54
CA THR A 262 -3.66 18.82 -4.47
C THR A 262 -2.77 19.56 -3.50
N ALA A 263 -2.02 20.54 -3.97
CA ALA A 263 -1.56 21.61 -3.06
C ALA A 263 -2.76 22.45 -2.58
N ASN A 264 -3.76 22.65 -3.44
CA ASN A 264 -4.95 23.48 -3.19
C ASN A 264 -6.22 22.64 -3.20
N LEU A 265 -6.97 22.68 -2.10
CA LEU A 265 -8.31 22.11 -2.05
C LEU A 265 -9.30 23.18 -2.55
N ALA A 266 -10.03 22.88 -3.61
CA ALA A 266 -11.07 23.77 -4.12
C ALA A 266 -12.47 23.29 -3.74
N ALA A 267 -13.43 24.19 -3.85
CA ALA A 267 -14.84 23.84 -3.75
C ALA A 267 -15.26 22.98 -4.96
N PRO A 268 -16.20 22.05 -4.79
CA PRO A 268 -16.68 21.22 -5.88
C PRO A 268 -17.27 22.04 -7.04
N SER A 269 -16.71 21.84 -8.25
CA SER A 269 -17.29 22.32 -9.51
C SER A 269 -17.91 21.11 -10.21
N GLU A 270 -19.09 21.25 -10.78
CA GLU A 270 -19.83 20.16 -11.47
C GLU A 270 -19.88 18.86 -10.67
N PRO A 271 -20.40 18.85 -9.43
CA PRO A 271 -20.15 17.79 -8.45
C PRO A 271 -20.91 16.47 -8.76
N LEU A 272 -21.89 16.48 -9.66
CA LEU A 272 -22.79 15.34 -9.85
C LEU A 272 -22.05 14.08 -10.31
N VAL A 273 -21.25 14.18 -11.35
CA VAL A 273 -20.53 13.02 -11.92
C VAL A 273 -19.44 12.55 -10.95
N PRO A 274 -18.56 13.39 -10.41
CA PRO A 274 -17.57 12.96 -9.42
C PRO A 274 -18.17 12.31 -8.17
N ILE A 275 -19.30 12.84 -7.65
CA ILE A 275 -19.97 12.23 -6.47
C ILE A 275 -20.52 10.84 -6.82
N LEU A 276 -21.15 10.67 -7.98
CA LEU A 276 -21.65 9.35 -8.40
C LEU A 276 -20.50 8.34 -8.58
N LEU A 277 -19.38 8.78 -9.12
CA LEU A 277 -18.19 7.95 -9.27
C LEU A 277 -17.56 7.61 -7.91
N ALA A 278 -17.49 8.54 -6.97
CA ALA A 278 -17.05 8.27 -5.60
C ALA A 278 -17.97 7.26 -4.89
N VAL A 279 -19.30 7.40 -5.04
CA VAL A 279 -20.27 6.42 -4.51
C VAL A 279 -20.07 5.05 -5.15
N THR A 280 -19.79 5.01 -6.45
CA THR A 280 -19.50 3.76 -7.16
C THR A 280 -18.22 3.10 -6.62
N GLY A 281 -17.13 3.84 -6.49
CA GLY A 281 -15.88 3.35 -5.89
C GLY A 281 -16.09 2.82 -4.47
N PHE A 282 -16.81 3.56 -3.64
CA PHE A 282 -17.20 3.12 -2.29
C PHE A 282 -17.99 1.81 -2.31
N ALA A 283 -19.00 1.70 -3.18
CA ALA A 283 -19.83 0.50 -3.30
C ALA A 283 -19.02 -0.72 -3.76
N VAL A 284 -18.08 -0.54 -4.68
CA VAL A 284 -17.17 -1.60 -5.14
C VAL A 284 -16.39 -2.20 -3.98
N VAL A 285 -15.80 -1.36 -3.12
CA VAL A 285 -15.07 -1.86 -1.94
C VAL A 285 -15.99 -2.60 -0.98
N MET A 286 -17.20 -2.09 -0.75
CA MET A 286 -18.16 -2.75 0.14
C MET A 286 -18.59 -4.13 -0.39
N VAL A 287 -18.73 -4.28 -1.71
CA VAL A 287 -19.01 -5.57 -2.35
C VAL A 287 -17.81 -6.51 -2.20
N ILE A 288 -16.60 -6.05 -2.53
CA ILE A 288 -15.36 -6.85 -2.39
C ILE A 288 -15.19 -7.34 -0.94
N ALA A 289 -15.40 -6.46 0.03
CA ALA A 289 -15.27 -6.80 1.44
C ALA A 289 -16.30 -7.84 1.90
N ARG A 290 -17.54 -7.77 1.39
CA ARG A 290 -18.58 -8.76 1.71
C ARG A 290 -18.25 -10.14 1.10
N VAL A 291 -17.83 -10.16 -0.16
CA VAL A 291 -17.45 -11.40 -0.85
C VAL A 291 -16.20 -12.01 -0.20
N GLY A 292 -15.22 -11.19 0.18
CA GLY A 292 -14.01 -11.64 0.87
C GLY A 292 -14.29 -12.30 2.21
N LYS A 293 -15.23 -11.78 3.02
CA LYS A 293 -15.64 -12.38 4.29
C LYS A 293 -16.28 -13.76 4.15
N SER A 294 -17.00 -14.02 3.06
CA SER A 294 -17.64 -15.32 2.82
C SER A 294 -16.67 -16.44 2.48
N HIS A 295 -15.39 -16.13 2.19
CA HIS A 295 -14.36 -17.10 1.82
C HIS A 295 -13.20 -17.19 2.84
N GLN A 296 -13.33 -16.53 3.99
CA GLN A 296 -12.39 -16.73 5.10
C GLN A 296 -12.76 -18.03 5.81
N GLU A 297 -11.98 -19.10 5.59
CA GLU A 297 -12.02 -20.28 6.46
C GLU A 297 -11.65 -19.84 7.89
N PRO A 298 -12.35 -20.36 8.91
CA PRO A 298 -11.99 -20.07 10.29
C PRO A 298 -10.54 -20.52 10.52
N VAL A 299 -9.71 -19.61 11.01
CA VAL A 299 -8.36 -19.92 11.46
C VAL A 299 -8.47 -21.05 12.49
N PRO A 300 -7.81 -22.20 12.32
CA PRO A 300 -7.82 -23.24 13.33
C PRO A 300 -7.34 -22.63 14.64
N SER A 301 -8.14 -22.69 15.67
CA SER A 301 -7.76 -22.31 17.03
C SER A 301 -6.61 -23.23 17.44
N THR A 302 -5.37 -22.76 17.29
CA THR A 302 -4.23 -23.35 17.97
C THR A 302 -4.40 -22.96 19.43
N GLU A 303 -4.91 -23.90 20.21
CA GLU A 303 -4.80 -23.88 21.65
C GLU A 303 -3.33 -23.72 22.05
N TYR A 304 -3.03 -22.68 22.78
CA TYR A 304 -1.82 -22.53 23.58
C TYR A 304 -2.21 -22.56 25.06
#